data_24741cbd9aab0981ba17e68248a66607
#
_entry.id   24741cbd9aab0981ba17e68248a66607
#
_cell.length_a   1.000
_cell.length_b   1.000
_cell.length_c   1.000
_cell.angle_alpha   90.00
_cell.angle_beta   90.00
_cell.angle_gamma   90.00
#
_symmetry.space_group_name_H-M   'P 1'
#
loop_
_entity.id
_entity.type
_entity.pdbx_description
1 polymer ?
#
loop_
_entity_poly.entity_id
_entity_poly.type
_entity_poly.pdbx_seq_one_letter_code
_entity_poly.pdbx_strand_id
1 'polypeptide(L)'
;MALDKNEILKIMTELAREAGKEILKHYTSAIAVEYKEDQSPVTEADRSANALIVQGLMGWYPDIPVLAEESADDPKRLASRLCFVVDPLDGTKEFIKRNGEFTVNIALVEEGRPILGVIYVPVLDEIYYGGKGLGAYSVIQGRTERLRVSERVGDIRLAKSRSYYAPEMDRLIEHNGIKQVLIAGSAYKGCLLARGDVEVYYRFGRTMEWDTAAMEIIALEAGGLFSGLNGNEFRYNKPNPENPTGFFIINREENRLDLSFLSSDAAER
;
A
#
# COMPACT_ATOMS: atom_id res chain seq x y z
N MET A 1 25.54 -7.43 -12.21
CA MET A 1 25.78 -6.15 -11.49
C MET A 1 24.96 -6.19 -10.21
N ALA A 2 25.51 -5.76 -9.07
CA ALA A 2 24.71 -5.63 -7.85
C ALA A 2 23.70 -4.46 -8.05
N LEU A 3 22.46 -4.67 -7.63
CA LEU A 3 21.42 -3.63 -7.66
C LEU A 3 21.82 -2.46 -6.73
N ASP A 4 21.95 -1.27 -7.28
CA ASP A 4 22.03 -0.07 -6.44
C ASP A 4 20.63 0.31 -5.95
N LYS A 5 20.27 -0.20 -4.77
CA LYS A 5 18.96 0.02 -4.15
C LYS A 5 18.67 1.51 -3.89
N ASN A 6 19.69 2.31 -3.61
CA ASN A 6 19.51 3.73 -3.33
C ASN A 6 19.19 4.51 -4.62
N GLU A 7 19.85 4.17 -5.72
CA GLU A 7 19.55 4.75 -7.04
C GLU A 7 18.12 4.38 -7.49
N ILE A 8 17.74 3.12 -7.35
CA ILE A 8 16.38 2.66 -7.70
C ILE A 8 15.33 3.37 -6.86
N LEU A 9 15.52 3.45 -5.53
CA LEU A 9 14.61 4.18 -4.64
C LEU A 9 14.46 5.65 -5.02
N LYS A 10 15.56 6.30 -5.41
CA LYS A 10 15.54 7.69 -5.87
C LYS A 10 14.66 7.82 -7.12
N ILE A 11 14.86 6.97 -8.13
CA ILE A 11 14.07 6.98 -9.38
C ILE A 11 12.59 6.67 -9.09
N MET A 12 12.29 5.65 -8.27
CA MET A 12 10.91 5.35 -7.86
C MET A 12 10.25 6.55 -7.18
N THR A 13 10.99 7.25 -6.32
CA THR A 13 10.52 8.44 -5.61
C THR A 13 10.23 9.60 -6.57
N GLU A 14 11.10 9.84 -7.55
CA GLU A 14 10.91 10.86 -8.57
C GLU A 14 9.68 10.55 -9.43
N LEU A 15 9.54 9.31 -9.91
CA LEU A 15 8.39 8.87 -10.70
C LEU A 15 7.08 8.96 -9.91
N ALA A 16 7.06 8.59 -8.63
CA ALA A 16 5.87 8.73 -7.78
C ALA A 16 5.44 10.19 -7.63
N ARG A 17 6.39 11.12 -7.45
CA ARG A 17 6.11 12.55 -7.38
C ARG A 17 5.61 13.12 -8.71
N GLU A 18 6.19 12.71 -9.83
CA GLU A 18 5.75 13.14 -11.17
C GLU A 18 4.33 12.63 -11.46
N ALA A 19 4.05 11.36 -11.16
CA ALA A 19 2.72 10.78 -11.27
C ALA A 19 1.71 11.51 -10.39
N GLY A 20 2.06 11.82 -9.14
CA GLY A 20 1.20 12.59 -8.26
C GLY A 20 0.90 13.99 -8.77
N LYS A 21 1.87 14.68 -9.38
CA LYS A 21 1.62 15.98 -10.05
C LYS A 21 0.64 15.82 -11.22
N GLU A 22 0.77 14.75 -12.00
CA GLU A 22 -0.16 14.44 -13.09
C GLU A 22 -1.57 14.21 -12.56
N ILE A 23 -1.73 13.38 -11.52
CA ILE A 23 -3.00 13.12 -10.85
C ILE A 23 -3.64 14.43 -10.36
N LEU A 24 -2.87 15.34 -9.76
CA LEU A 24 -3.39 16.60 -9.22
C LEU A 24 -3.93 17.53 -10.30
N LYS A 25 -3.49 17.47 -11.57
CA LYS A 25 -4.10 18.22 -12.66
C LYS A 25 -5.56 17.82 -12.88
N HIS A 26 -5.86 16.52 -12.75
CA HIS A 26 -7.22 15.99 -12.87
C HIS A 26 -8.05 16.20 -11.60
N TYR A 27 -7.40 16.33 -10.45
CA TYR A 27 -8.08 16.46 -9.15
C TYR A 27 -8.88 17.76 -9.00
N THR A 28 -8.48 18.83 -9.68
CA THR A 28 -9.14 20.13 -9.63
C THR A 28 -10.22 20.32 -10.68
N SER A 29 -10.31 19.48 -11.69
CA SER A 29 -11.25 19.52 -12.81
C SER A 29 -12.49 18.65 -12.55
N ALA A 30 -13.47 18.66 -13.48
CA ALA A 30 -14.56 17.70 -13.45
C ALA A 30 -14.01 16.30 -13.69
N ILE A 31 -14.30 15.36 -12.78
CA ILE A 31 -13.80 13.99 -12.84
C ILE A 31 -14.80 13.17 -13.63
N ALA A 32 -14.40 12.69 -14.81
CA ALA A 32 -15.14 11.64 -15.52
C ALA A 32 -14.74 10.29 -14.91
N VAL A 33 -15.72 9.51 -14.51
CA VAL A 33 -15.53 8.20 -13.88
C VAL A 33 -16.02 7.12 -14.85
N GLU A 34 -15.17 6.17 -15.14
CA GLU A 34 -15.52 4.93 -15.81
C GLU A 34 -15.48 3.78 -14.79
N TYR A 35 -16.10 2.65 -15.13
CA TYR A 35 -16.12 1.47 -14.27
C TYR A 35 -15.51 0.29 -15.01
N LYS A 36 -14.59 -0.40 -14.37
CA LYS A 36 -13.98 -1.65 -14.85
C LYS A 36 -15.02 -2.79 -14.80
N GLU A 37 -14.69 -3.95 -15.35
CA GLU A 37 -15.57 -5.13 -15.34
C GLU A 37 -15.96 -5.56 -13.90
N ASP A 38 -15.07 -5.41 -12.95
CA ASP A 38 -15.30 -5.70 -11.53
C ASP A 38 -16.02 -4.57 -10.78
N GLN A 39 -16.56 -3.57 -11.49
CA GLN A 39 -17.27 -2.39 -10.97
C GLN A 39 -16.37 -1.45 -10.12
N SER A 40 -15.06 -1.59 -10.14
CA SER A 40 -14.15 -0.60 -9.56
C SER A 40 -14.10 0.65 -10.45
N PRO A 41 -14.05 1.86 -9.86
CA PRO A 41 -13.92 3.09 -10.64
C PRO A 41 -12.50 3.24 -11.19
N VAL A 42 -12.40 3.82 -12.38
CA VAL A 42 -11.13 4.26 -12.98
C VAL A 42 -11.34 5.63 -13.63
N THR A 43 -10.32 6.47 -13.59
CA THR A 43 -10.34 7.80 -14.16
C THR A 43 -9.18 8.02 -15.12
N GLU A 44 -9.18 9.13 -15.84
CA GLU A 44 -8.05 9.52 -16.68
C GLU A 44 -6.78 9.78 -15.84
N ALA A 45 -6.94 10.18 -14.57
CA ALA A 45 -5.82 10.34 -13.66
C ALA A 45 -5.06 9.02 -13.41
N ASP A 46 -5.80 7.91 -13.23
CA ASP A 46 -5.21 6.57 -13.07
C ASP A 46 -4.38 6.19 -14.31
N ARG A 47 -4.94 6.37 -15.51
CA ARG A 47 -4.30 6.01 -16.77
C ARG A 47 -3.06 6.85 -17.07
N SER A 48 -3.16 8.16 -16.88
CA SER A 48 -2.06 9.10 -17.13
C SER A 48 -0.89 8.83 -16.18
N ALA A 49 -1.17 8.63 -14.89
CA ALA A 49 -0.19 8.28 -13.89
C ALA A 49 0.47 6.92 -14.19
N ASN A 50 -0.34 5.92 -14.58
CA ASN A 50 0.16 4.60 -14.99
C ASN A 50 1.14 4.70 -16.16
N ALA A 51 0.76 5.41 -17.23
CA ALA A 51 1.61 5.56 -18.40
C ALA A 51 2.97 6.20 -18.05
N LEU A 52 2.96 7.24 -17.21
CA LEU A 52 4.16 7.93 -16.76
C LEU A 52 5.08 7.00 -15.96
N ILE A 53 4.54 6.29 -14.96
CA ILE A 53 5.34 5.41 -14.09
C ILE A 53 5.90 4.24 -14.90
N VAL A 54 5.07 3.56 -15.68
CA VAL A 54 5.48 2.37 -16.43
C VAL A 54 6.53 2.73 -17.49
N GLN A 55 6.32 3.81 -18.27
CA GLN A 55 7.31 4.27 -19.25
C GLN A 55 8.63 4.70 -18.59
N GLY A 56 8.56 5.38 -17.45
CA GLY A 56 9.74 5.78 -16.68
C GLY A 56 10.53 4.57 -16.18
N LEU A 57 9.85 3.60 -15.54
CA LEU A 57 10.50 2.38 -15.05
C LEU A 57 11.12 1.57 -16.19
N MET A 58 10.42 1.36 -17.29
CA MET A 58 10.94 0.65 -18.47
C MET A 58 12.09 1.39 -19.13
N GLY A 59 12.10 2.72 -19.08
CA GLY A 59 13.21 3.54 -19.62
C GLY A 59 14.49 3.39 -18.82
N TRP A 60 14.41 3.35 -17.50
CA TRP A 60 15.56 3.18 -16.61
C TRP A 60 15.98 1.71 -16.44
N TYR A 61 15.03 0.79 -16.41
CA TYR A 61 15.23 -0.64 -16.11
C TYR A 61 14.51 -1.53 -17.13
N PRO A 62 14.92 -1.53 -18.41
CA PRO A 62 14.21 -2.22 -19.48
C PRO A 62 14.13 -3.75 -19.29
N ASP A 63 15.05 -4.31 -18.51
CA ASP A 63 15.10 -5.76 -18.23
C ASP A 63 14.25 -6.18 -17.03
N ILE A 64 13.64 -5.23 -16.28
CA ILE A 64 12.79 -5.53 -15.13
C ILE A 64 11.33 -5.32 -15.55
N PRO A 65 10.51 -6.39 -15.58
CA PRO A 65 9.10 -6.27 -15.93
C PRO A 65 8.31 -5.49 -14.88
N VAL A 66 7.18 -4.94 -15.32
CA VAL A 66 6.26 -4.17 -14.48
C VAL A 66 4.90 -4.86 -14.44
N LEU A 67 4.40 -5.12 -13.24
CA LEU A 67 3.01 -5.45 -12.95
C LEU A 67 2.33 -4.18 -12.45
N ALA A 68 1.41 -3.62 -13.21
CA ALA A 68 0.70 -2.39 -12.83
C ALA A 68 -0.81 -2.57 -12.98
N GLU A 69 -1.58 -1.98 -12.07
CA GLU A 69 -3.05 -2.13 -12.01
C GLU A 69 -3.73 -1.76 -13.33
N GLU A 70 -3.28 -0.67 -13.97
CA GLU A 70 -3.91 -0.12 -15.18
C GLU A 70 -3.22 -0.56 -16.48
N SER A 71 -2.39 -1.62 -16.43
CA SER A 71 -1.72 -2.20 -17.59
C SER A 71 -2.18 -3.63 -17.86
N ALA A 72 -2.14 -4.03 -19.12
CA ALA A 72 -2.28 -5.44 -19.46
C ALA A 72 -1.14 -6.25 -18.84
N ASP A 73 -1.47 -7.35 -18.19
CA ASP A 73 -0.48 -8.23 -17.58
C ASP A 73 0.32 -9.00 -18.66
N ASP A 74 1.65 -8.98 -18.55
CA ASP A 74 2.54 -9.85 -19.35
C ASP A 74 3.04 -11.02 -18.49
N PRO A 75 2.55 -12.26 -18.72
CA PRO A 75 2.97 -13.43 -17.96
C PRO A 75 4.47 -13.71 -17.98
N LYS A 76 5.23 -13.12 -18.91
CA LYS A 76 6.70 -13.25 -18.95
C LYS A 76 7.36 -12.74 -17.66
N ARG A 77 6.70 -11.81 -16.92
CA ARG A 77 7.18 -11.34 -15.63
C ARG A 77 7.41 -12.46 -14.62
N LEU A 78 6.66 -13.56 -14.72
CA LEU A 78 6.75 -14.70 -13.80
C LEU A 78 8.09 -15.45 -13.90
N ALA A 79 8.80 -15.31 -15.01
CA ALA A 79 10.14 -15.88 -15.20
C ALA A 79 11.24 -14.94 -14.67
N SER A 80 10.92 -13.71 -14.31
CA SER A 80 11.91 -12.74 -13.83
C SER A 80 12.10 -12.84 -12.32
N ARG A 81 13.36 -12.76 -11.90
CA ARG A 81 13.71 -12.66 -10.47
C ARG A 81 13.22 -11.35 -9.84
N LEU A 82 13.18 -10.28 -10.64
CA LEU A 82 12.75 -8.95 -10.23
C LEU A 82 11.46 -8.56 -10.94
N CYS A 83 10.59 -7.83 -10.27
CA CYS A 83 9.39 -7.26 -10.87
C CYS A 83 9.03 -5.97 -10.14
N PHE A 84 8.77 -4.89 -10.88
CA PHE A 84 8.09 -3.73 -10.30
C PHE A 84 6.60 -4.03 -10.14
N VAL A 85 6.03 -3.59 -9.02
CA VAL A 85 4.60 -3.71 -8.71
C VAL A 85 4.07 -2.31 -8.43
N VAL A 86 3.07 -1.86 -9.19
CA VAL A 86 2.64 -0.47 -9.26
C VAL A 86 1.13 -0.34 -9.10
N ASP A 87 0.71 0.54 -8.18
CA ASP A 87 -0.61 1.14 -8.16
C ASP A 87 -0.46 2.63 -8.47
N PRO A 88 -0.90 3.08 -9.64
CA PRO A 88 -0.71 4.48 -10.02
C PRO A 88 -1.61 5.43 -9.23
N LEU A 89 -2.77 4.96 -8.73
CA LEU A 89 -3.69 5.72 -7.92
C LEU A 89 -4.50 4.80 -7.00
N ASP A 90 -3.90 4.35 -5.89
CA ASP A 90 -4.65 3.62 -4.86
C ASP A 90 -5.63 4.57 -4.16
N GLY A 91 -6.88 4.15 -4.14
CA GLY A 91 -7.96 4.93 -3.55
C GLY A 91 -8.68 5.83 -4.55
N THR A 92 -9.05 5.33 -5.73
CA THR A 92 -9.85 6.07 -6.72
C THR A 92 -11.16 6.59 -6.13
N LYS A 93 -11.74 5.89 -5.14
CA LYS A 93 -12.91 6.39 -4.39
C LYS A 93 -12.58 7.63 -3.55
N GLU A 94 -11.42 7.69 -2.94
CA GLU A 94 -10.90 8.84 -2.19
C GLU A 94 -10.63 10.02 -3.14
N PHE A 95 -10.06 9.74 -4.30
CA PHE A 95 -9.84 10.72 -5.37
C PHE A 95 -11.16 11.34 -5.84
N ILE A 96 -12.16 10.51 -6.18
CA ILE A 96 -13.48 10.97 -6.64
C ILE A 96 -14.20 11.81 -5.54
N LYS A 97 -14.10 11.38 -4.27
CA LYS A 97 -14.70 12.10 -3.13
C LYS A 97 -13.90 13.32 -2.71
N ARG A 98 -12.74 13.58 -3.29
CA ARG A 98 -11.87 14.72 -3.00
C ARG A 98 -11.47 14.87 -1.53
N ASN A 99 -11.22 13.75 -0.84
CA ASN A 99 -10.76 13.76 0.55
C ASN A 99 -9.22 13.80 0.71
N GLY A 100 -8.47 13.67 -0.38
CA GLY A 100 -7.02 13.82 -0.41
C GLY A 100 -6.22 12.61 0.06
N GLU A 101 -6.86 11.49 0.38
CA GLU A 101 -6.21 10.32 0.99
C GLU A 101 -5.95 9.17 0.00
N PHE A 102 -5.72 9.49 -1.26
CA PHE A 102 -5.25 8.56 -2.28
C PHE A 102 -3.72 8.56 -2.38
N THR A 103 -3.15 7.47 -2.86
CA THR A 103 -1.69 7.31 -2.91
C THR A 103 -1.20 6.79 -4.26
N VAL A 104 0.07 7.04 -4.57
CA VAL A 104 0.83 6.37 -5.62
C VAL A 104 1.73 5.35 -4.95
N ASN A 105 1.62 4.08 -5.32
CA ASN A 105 2.39 3.00 -4.73
C ASN A 105 3.31 2.37 -5.78
N ILE A 106 4.61 2.30 -5.50
CA ILE A 106 5.60 1.63 -6.35
C ILE A 106 6.45 0.72 -5.47
N ALA A 107 6.54 -0.56 -5.82
CA ALA A 107 7.43 -1.51 -5.16
C ALA A 107 8.37 -2.19 -6.15
N LEU A 108 9.55 -2.61 -5.69
CA LEU A 108 10.39 -3.59 -6.36
C LEU A 108 10.37 -4.88 -5.56
N VAL A 109 9.99 -5.96 -6.24
CA VAL A 109 9.91 -7.32 -5.71
C VAL A 109 11.07 -8.14 -6.23
N GLU A 110 11.72 -8.90 -5.35
CA GLU A 110 12.76 -9.88 -5.66
C GLU A 110 12.34 -11.25 -5.13
N GLU A 111 12.26 -12.25 -6.01
CA GLU A 111 11.91 -13.63 -5.65
C GLU A 111 10.62 -13.73 -4.79
N GLY A 112 9.63 -12.93 -5.16
CA GLY A 112 8.32 -12.91 -4.51
C GLY A 112 8.27 -12.15 -3.18
N ARG A 113 9.30 -11.37 -2.83
CA ARG A 113 9.32 -10.52 -1.62
C ARG A 113 9.61 -9.06 -1.98
N PRO A 114 8.93 -8.09 -1.40
CA PRO A 114 9.23 -6.69 -1.65
C PRO A 114 10.58 -6.33 -1.01
N ILE A 115 11.43 -5.66 -1.78
CA ILE A 115 12.75 -5.22 -1.33
C ILE A 115 12.90 -3.70 -1.31
N LEU A 116 12.11 -2.98 -2.11
CA LEU A 116 11.99 -1.52 -2.10
C LEU A 116 10.52 -1.14 -2.20
N GLY A 117 10.15 -0.04 -1.56
CA GLY A 117 8.79 0.50 -1.63
C GLY A 117 8.77 2.01 -1.52
N VAL A 118 7.87 2.63 -2.28
CA VAL A 118 7.56 4.06 -2.24
C VAL A 118 6.06 4.22 -2.22
N ILE A 119 5.56 5.06 -1.30
CA ILE A 119 4.17 5.52 -1.24
C ILE A 119 4.19 7.04 -1.21
N TYR A 120 3.51 7.68 -2.14
CA TYR A 120 3.36 9.12 -2.18
C TYR A 120 1.90 9.51 -2.00
N VAL A 121 1.64 10.50 -1.15
CA VAL A 121 0.32 11.08 -0.87
C VAL A 121 0.25 12.46 -1.53
N PRO A 122 -0.27 12.59 -2.76
CA PRO A 122 -0.10 13.79 -3.58
C PRO A 122 -0.66 15.06 -2.97
N VAL A 123 -1.83 15.01 -2.32
CA VAL A 123 -2.49 16.19 -1.75
C VAL A 123 -1.75 16.72 -0.53
N LEU A 124 -1.13 15.85 0.23
CA LEU A 124 -0.37 16.21 1.43
C LEU A 124 1.09 16.54 1.12
N ASP A 125 1.56 16.23 -0.08
CA ASP A 125 2.99 16.23 -0.48
C ASP A 125 3.86 15.45 0.52
N GLU A 126 3.36 14.30 0.95
CA GLU A 126 4.08 13.40 1.83
C GLU A 126 4.56 12.18 1.04
N ILE A 127 5.85 11.84 1.17
CA ILE A 127 6.40 10.63 0.57
C ILE A 127 6.97 9.73 1.66
N TYR A 128 6.70 8.44 1.51
CA TYR A 128 7.17 7.38 2.39
C TYR A 128 7.92 6.37 1.56
N TYR A 129 9.12 5.98 1.98
CA TYR A 129 9.91 5.01 1.25
C TYR A 129 10.74 4.15 2.18
N GLY A 130 11.06 2.95 1.73
CA GLY A 130 11.87 2.02 2.49
C GLY A 130 12.52 0.97 1.61
N GLY A 131 13.56 0.35 2.11
CA GLY A 131 14.25 -0.71 1.41
C GLY A 131 14.89 -1.70 2.35
N LYS A 132 14.91 -2.97 1.94
CA LYS A 132 15.43 -4.09 2.74
C LYS A 132 16.86 -3.82 3.20
N GLY A 133 17.02 -3.63 4.52
CA GLY A 133 18.28 -3.31 5.19
C GLY A 133 18.70 -1.84 5.09
N LEU A 134 17.88 -0.95 4.50
CA LEU A 134 18.16 0.48 4.40
C LEU A 134 17.39 1.29 5.45
N GLY A 135 16.34 0.71 6.06
CA GLY A 135 15.38 1.39 6.89
C GLY A 135 14.26 2.04 6.08
N ALA A 136 13.30 2.64 6.78
CA ALA A 136 12.21 3.39 6.20
C ALA A 136 12.28 4.88 6.56
N TYR A 137 11.81 5.74 5.66
CA TYR A 137 11.90 7.20 5.79
C TYR A 137 10.64 7.86 5.24
N SER A 138 10.35 9.06 5.75
CA SER A 138 9.38 9.98 5.15
C SER A 138 10.04 11.28 4.74
N VAL A 139 9.46 11.95 3.74
CA VAL A 139 9.77 13.34 3.40
C VAL A 139 8.45 14.12 3.50
N ILE A 140 8.35 14.96 4.52
CA ILE A 140 7.17 15.78 4.82
C ILE A 140 7.63 17.24 4.94
N GLN A 141 7.01 18.13 4.17
CA GLN A 141 7.41 19.55 4.12
C GLN A 141 8.92 19.74 3.86
N GLY A 142 9.49 18.91 3.00
CA GLY A 142 10.92 18.95 2.63
C GLY A 142 11.88 18.40 3.70
N ARG A 143 11.39 17.90 4.82
CA ARG A 143 12.20 17.30 5.88
C ARG A 143 12.18 15.77 5.75
N THR A 144 13.36 15.18 5.74
CA THR A 144 13.51 13.72 5.76
C THR A 144 13.63 13.23 7.20
N GLU A 145 12.76 12.31 7.57
CA GLU A 145 12.79 11.69 8.90
C GLU A 145 12.80 10.16 8.78
N ARG A 146 13.54 9.51 9.65
CA ARG A 146 13.53 8.04 9.73
C ARG A 146 12.25 7.59 10.40
N LEU A 147 11.53 6.69 9.76
CA LEU A 147 10.32 6.09 10.30
C LEU A 147 10.65 5.04 11.36
N ARG A 148 9.84 5.02 12.39
CA ARG A 148 9.81 3.98 13.41
C ARG A 148 8.38 3.81 13.90
N VAL A 149 7.93 2.57 13.94
CA VAL A 149 6.64 2.26 14.55
C VAL A 149 6.60 2.69 16.03
N SER A 150 5.42 2.93 16.55
CA SER A 150 5.22 3.27 17.96
C SER A 150 5.78 2.19 18.88
N GLU A 151 6.36 2.59 20.02
CA GLU A 151 6.78 1.66 21.07
C GLU A 151 5.66 1.31 22.07
N ARG A 152 4.47 1.88 21.87
CA ARG A 152 3.31 1.69 22.76
C ARG A 152 2.85 0.24 22.75
N VAL A 153 2.55 -0.29 23.94
CA VAL A 153 1.87 -1.56 24.17
C VAL A 153 0.58 -1.28 24.93
N GLY A 154 -0.53 -1.84 24.46
CA GLY A 154 -1.87 -1.51 24.99
C GLY A 154 -2.34 -0.11 24.58
N ASP A 155 -3.53 0.29 25.05
CA ASP A 155 -4.22 1.55 24.67
C ASP A 155 -4.06 1.85 23.15
N ILE A 156 -4.48 0.88 22.37
CA ILE A 156 -4.21 0.75 20.93
C ILE A 156 -4.97 1.82 20.14
N ARG A 157 -4.27 2.50 19.22
CA ARG A 157 -4.85 3.30 18.14
C ARG A 157 -4.90 2.41 16.89
N LEU A 158 -6.09 2.28 16.31
CA LEU A 158 -6.33 1.44 15.14
C LEU A 158 -6.60 2.30 13.91
N ALA A 159 -5.92 2.00 12.79
CA ALA A 159 -6.24 2.59 11.49
C ALA A 159 -7.42 1.86 10.85
N LYS A 160 -8.49 2.60 10.49
CA LYS A 160 -9.69 2.09 9.80
C LYS A 160 -9.83 2.72 8.42
N SER A 161 -10.27 1.93 7.44
CA SER A 161 -10.52 2.44 6.09
C SER A 161 -11.70 3.41 6.07
N ARG A 162 -11.55 4.52 5.31
CA ARG A 162 -12.60 5.52 5.10
C ARG A 162 -13.70 5.02 4.16
N SER A 163 -13.33 4.44 3.03
CA SER A 163 -14.26 4.10 1.95
C SER A 163 -14.52 2.62 1.76
N TYR A 164 -13.79 1.77 2.46
CA TYR A 164 -14.03 0.33 2.45
C TYR A 164 -14.68 -0.10 3.77
N TYR A 165 -15.91 -0.57 3.67
CA TYR A 165 -16.66 -1.10 4.81
C TYR A 165 -16.48 -2.62 4.88
N ALA A 166 -16.17 -3.13 6.06
CA ALA A 166 -16.14 -4.55 6.40
C ALA A 166 -16.78 -4.71 7.78
N PRO A 167 -17.88 -5.45 7.90
CA PRO A 167 -18.54 -5.70 9.21
C PRO A 167 -17.58 -6.30 10.24
N GLU A 168 -16.63 -7.12 9.77
CA GLU A 168 -15.59 -7.72 10.60
C GLU A 168 -14.73 -6.67 11.32
N MET A 169 -14.56 -5.49 10.73
CA MET A 169 -13.81 -4.41 11.35
C MET A 169 -14.52 -3.84 12.59
N ASP A 170 -15.84 -3.66 12.53
CA ASP A 170 -16.60 -3.15 13.67
C ASP A 170 -16.61 -4.18 14.81
N ARG A 171 -16.73 -5.46 14.47
CA ARG A 171 -16.63 -6.58 15.42
C ARG A 171 -15.23 -6.68 16.04
N LEU A 172 -14.17 -6.50 15.23
CA LEU A 172 -12.79 -6.46 15.73
C LEU A 172 -12.61 -5.38 16.80
N ILE A 173 -13.11 -4.18 16.50
CA ILE A 173 -13.03 -3.02 17.39
C ILE A 173 -13.75 -3.30 18.71
N GLU A 174 -14.99 -3.82 18.64
CA GLU A 174 -15.80 -4.13 19.79
C GLU A 174 -15.19 -5.27 20.63
N HIS A 175 -14.85 -6.40 20.00
CA HIS A 175 -14.30 -7.58 20.64
C HIS A 175 -13.00 -7.29 21.41
N ASN A 176 -12.12 -6.46 20.84
CA ASN A 176 -10.85 -6.09 21.46
C ASN A 176 -10.92 -4.80 22.30
N GLY A 177 -12.10 -4.20 22.47
CA GLY A 177 -12.30 -3.00 23.28
C GLY A 177 -11.52 -1.77 22.81
N ILE A 178 -11.32 -1.64 21.48
CA ILE A 178 -10.54 -0.53 20.90
C ILE A 178 -11.30 0.78 21.03
N LYS A 179 -10.69 1.77 21.66
CA LYS A 179 -11.32 3.09 21.92
C LYS A 179 -10.85 4.19 20.98
N GLN A 180 -9.67 4.02 20.38
CA GLN A 180 -9.04 5.04 19.53
C GLN A 180 -8.96 4.53 18.10
N VAL A 181 -9.74 5.15 17.21
CA VAL A 181 -9.80 4.79 15.79
C VAL A 181 -9.46 6.00 14.95
N LEU A 182 -8.42 5.86 14.12
CA LEU A 182 -8.03 6.85 13.12
C LEU A 182 -8.54 6.39 11.76
N ILE A 183 -9.30 7.24 11.08
CA ILE A 183 -9.88 6.94 9.77
C ILE A 183 -9.00 7.55 8.67
N ALA A 184 -8.53 6.71 7.75
CA ALA A 184 -7.75 7.16 6.59
C ALA A 184 -8.02 6.28 5.36
N GLY A 185 -7.70 6.82 4.15
CA GLY A 185 -7.83 6.11 2.88
C GLY A 185 -6.59 5.34 2.49
N SER A 186 -6.70 4.50 1.47
CA SER A 186 -5.64 3.83 0.69
C SER A 186 -4.45 3.27 1.51
N ALA A 187 -3.28 3.14 0.91
CA ALA A 187 -2.03 2.71 1.56
C ALA A 187 -1.51 3.72 2.60
N TYR A 188 -2.08 4.93 2.67
CA TYR A 188 -1.72 5.92 3.69
C TYR A 188 -1.87 5.38 5.12
N LYS A 189 -2.82 4.45 5.37
CA LYS A 189 -2.96 3.78 6.67
C LYS A 189 -1.70 3.04 7.12
N GLY A 190 -1.01 2.37 6.18
CA GLY A 190 0.28 1.74 6.47
C GLY A 190 1.39 2.75 6.76
N CYS A 191 1.34 3.92 6.09
CA CYS A 191 2.28 5.02 6.35
C CYS A 191 2.10 5.59 7.77
N LEU A 192 0.85 5.75 8.23
CA LEU A 192 0.54 6.19 9.59
C LEU A 192 1.08 5.21 10.65
N LEU A 193 0.99 3.91 10.39
CA LEU A 193 1.57 2.89 11.27
C LEU A 193 3.11 2.96 11.25
N ALA A 194 3.73 3.04 10.09
CA ALA A 194 5.19 3.14 9.95
C ALA A 194 5.76 4.41 10.63
N ARG A 195 4.95 5.48 10.69
CA ARG A 195 5.27 6.75 11.38
C ARG A 195 5.03 6.69 12.89
N GLY A 196 4.32 5.67 13.38
CA GLY A 196 3.99 5.51 14.80
C GLY A 196 2.75 6.27 15.26
N ASP A 197 1.89 6.72 14.35
CA ASP A 197 0.63 7.41 14.67
C ASP A 197 -0.46 6.43 15.14
N VAL A 198 -0.37 5.17 14.72
CA VAL A 198 -1.25 4.07 15.13
C VAL A 198 -0.42 2.83 15.43
N GLU A 199 -0.97 1.93 16.24
CA GLU A 199 -0.32 0.66 16.62
C GLU A 199 -0.71 -0.49 15.71
N VAL A 200 -1.95 -0.46 15.17
CA VAL A 200 -2.46 -1.57 14.37
C VAL A 200 -3.25 -1.09 13.15
N TYR A 201 -3.11 -1.83 12.06
CA TYR A 201 -3.96 -1.73 10.88
C TYR A 201 -4.37 -3.14 10.45
N TYR A 202 -5.66 -3.39 10.41
CA TYR A 202 -6.26 -4.64 9.95
C TYR A 202 -7.08 -4.38 8.69
N ARG A 203 -7.00 -5.29 7.74
CA ARG A 203 -7.77 -5.26 6.50
C ARG A 203 -8.42 -6.61 6.26
N PHE A 204 -9.75 -6.63 6.19
CA PHE A 204 -10.52 -7.82 5.84
C PHE A 204 -10.81 -7.84 4.33
N GLY A 205 -10.99 -9.04 3.79
CA GLY A 205 -11.29 -9.27 2.39
C GLY A 205 -10.07 -9.14 1.47
N ARG A 206 -10.34 -9.32 0.19
CA ARG A 206 -9.31 -9.35 -0.85
C ARG A 206 -8.60 -8.00 -1.02
N THR A 207 -7.34 -8.07 -1.42
CA THR A 207 -6.53 -6.96 -1.93
C THR A 207 -5.74 -7.44 -3.14
N MET A 208 -5.08 -6.52 -3.84
CA MET A 208 -4.18 -6.86 -4.93
C MET A 208 -2.73 -6.69 -4.46
N GLU A 209 -1.78 -7.23 -5.23
CA GLU A 209 -0.36 -7.12 -4.91
C GLU A 209 0.11 -5.66 -4.81
N TRP A 210 -0.39 -4.80 -5.70
CA TRP A 210 -0.03 -3.39 -5.75
C TRP A 210 -0.57 -2.55 -4.59
N ASP A 211 -1.64 -3.00 -3.91
CA ASP A 211 -2.15 -2.36 -2.69
C ASP A 211 -1.19 -2.53 -1.50
N THR A 212 -0.38 -3.59 -1.51
CA THR A 212 0.32 -4.04 -0.29
C THR A 212 1.85 -4.09 -0.39
N ALA A 213 2.43 -4.31 -1.59
CA ALA A 213 3.86 -4.56 -1.73
C ALA A 213 4.74 -3.41 -1.20
N ALA A 214 4.42 -2.16 -1.56
CA ALA A 214 5.17 -0.99 -1.08
C ALA A 214 4.96 -0.78 0.43
N MET A 215 3.73 -0.96 0.90
CA MET A 215 3.35 -0.79 2.30
C MET A 215 4.04 -1.83 3.19
N GLU A 216 4.13 -3.10 2.76
CA GLU A 216 4.78 -4.17 3.52
C GLU A 216 6.23 -3.81 3.81
N ILE A 217 7.03 -3.50 2.79
CA ILE A 217 8.46 -3.23 3.02
C ILE A 217 8.70 -1.98 3.86
N ILE A 218 7.89 -0.92 3.67
CA ILE A 218 8.01 0.30 4.48
C ILE A 218 7.68 0.00 5.94
N ALA A 219 6.61 -0.76 6.22
CA ALA A 219 6.22 -1.12 7.57
C ALA A 219 7.28 -2.01 8.26
N LEU A 220 7.81 -3.03 7.56
CA LEU A 220 8.85 -3.92 8.08
C LEU A 220 10.14 -3.15 8.40
N GLU A 221 10.58 -2.25 7.51
CA GLU A 221 11.80 -1.46 7.70
C GLU A 221 11.64 -0.33 8.75
N ALA A 222 10.40 0.02 9.09
CA ALA A 222 10.07 0.87 10.23
C ALA A 222 10.02 0.10 11.56
N GLY A 223 10.17 -1.24 11.54
CA GLY A 223 10.17 -2.12 12.71
C GLY A 223 8.81 -2.74 13.05
N GLY A 224 7.82 -2.62 12.17
CA GLY A 224 6.51 -3.28 12.30
C GLY A 224 6.52 -4.73 11.84
N LEU A 225 5.39 -5.39 12.01
CA LEU A 225 5.14 -6.76 11.58
C LEU A 225 3.99 -6.74 10.56
N PHE A 226 4.13 -7.49 9.46
CA PHE A 226 3.12 -7.66 8.43
C PHE A 226 2.81 -9.15 8.25
N SER A 227 1.53 -9.53 8.21
CA SER A 227 1.10 -10.91 7.95
C SER A 227 -0.31 -10.96 7.38
N GLY A 228 -0.62 -12.00 6.61
CA GLY A 228 -1.99 -12.35 6.29
C GLY A 228 -2.79 -12.69 7.55
N LEU A 229 -4.11 -12.48 7.52
CA LEU A 229 -4.99 -12.84 8.65
C LEU A 229 -4.96 -14.33 8.99
N ASN A 230 -4.59 -15.18 8.03
CA ASN A 230 -4.38 -16.61 8.19
C ASN A 230 -2.98 -16.98 8.72
N GLY A 231 -2.14 -16.00 9.05
CA GLY A 231 -0.77 -16.20 9.53
C GLY A 231 0.27 -16.43 8.41
N ASN A 232 -0.14 -16.46 7.16
CA ASN A 232 0.77 -16.68 6.04
C ASN A 232 1.43 -15.38 5.59
N GLU A 233 2.67 -15.50 5.11
CA GLU A 233 3.35 -14.41 4.41
C GLU A 233 2.71 -14.16 3.04
N PHE A 234 2.60 -12.90 2.66
CA PHE A 234 2.22 -12.56 1.29
C PHE A 234 3.37 -12.86 0.33
N ARG A 235 3.00 -13.31 -0.86
CA ARG A 235 3.91 -13.48 -1.99
C ARG A 235 3.45 -12.56 -3.11
N TYR A 236 4.42 -12.05 -3.84
CA TYR A 236 4.24 -11.09 -4.92
C TYR A 236 4.78 -11.64 -6.23
N ASN A 237 4.42 -11.01 -7.34
CA ASN A 237 4.71 -11.50 -8.68
C ASN A 237 4.12 -12.90 -8.94
N LYS A 238 2.87 -13.14 -8.46
CA LYS A 238 2.12 -14.38 -8.64
C LYS A 238 1.40 -14.41 -9.98
N PRO A 239 1.03 -15.60 -10.52
CA PRO A 239 0.16 -15.71 -11.72
C PRO A 239 -1.17 -14.97 -11.56
N ASN A 240 -1.82 -15.08 -10.41
CA ASN A 240 -2.96 -14.24 -10.03
C ASN A 240 -2.46 -13.21 -9.00
N PRO A 241 -2.49 -11.90 -9.30
CA PRO A 241 -2.02 -10.86 -8.39
C PRO A 241 -2.96 -10.62 -7.19
N GLU A 242 -4.06 -11.34 -7.07
CA GLU A 242 -4.99 -11.24 -5.95
C GLU A 242 -4.40 -11.82 -4.66
N ASN A 243 -4.59 -11.10 -3.55
CA ASN A 243 -4.42 -11.58 -2.19
C ASN A 243 -5.83 -11.86 -1.63
N PRO A 244 -6.28 -13.12 -1.61
CA PRO A 244 -7.68 -13.47 -1.31
C PRO A 244 -8.04 -13.27 0.16
N THR A 245 -7.05 -13.34 1.05
CA THR A 245 -7.22 -13.11 2.49
C THR A 245 -6.80 -11.71 2.85
N GLY A 246 -7.45 -11.12 3.87
CA GLY A 246 -7.01 -9.88 4.45
C GLY A 246 -5.63 -10.00 5.12
N PHE A 247 -5.15 -8.89 5.65
CA PHE A 247 -3.86 -8.80 6.33
C PHE A 247 -3.94 -7.92 7.57
N PHE A 248 -2.89 -7.94 8.36
CA PHE A 248 -2.66 -6.96 9.40
C PHE A 248 -1.22 -6.43 9.37
N ILE A 249 -1.09 -5.20 9.85
CA ILE A 249 0.20 -4.60 10.21
C ILE A 249 0.08 -4.16 11.66
N ILE A 250 1.09 -4.50 12.46
CA ILE A 250 1.14 -4.13 13.87
C ILE A 250 2.54 -3.64 14.23
N ASN A 251 2.61 -2.76 15.21
CA ASN A 251 3.88 -2.24 15.70
C ASN A 251 4.67 -3.30 16.48
N ARG A 252 3.99 -4.15 17.25
CA ARG A 252 4.56 -5.19 18.11
C ARG A 252 3.61 -6.36 18.25
N GLU A 253 4.14 -7.56 18.48
CA GLU A 253 3.33 -8.78 18.65
C GLU A 253 2.36 -8.69 19.84
N GLU A 254 2.73 -7.98 20.91
CA GLU A 254 1.90 -7.77 22.10
C GLU A 254 0.60 -7.00 21.79
N ASN A 255 0.55 -6.29 20.66
CA ASN A 255 -0.63 -5.56 20.20
C ASN A 255 -1.43 -6.34 19.14
N ARG A 256 -1.10 -7.62 18.90
CA ARG A 256 -1.92 -8.47 18.03
C ARG A 256 -3.31 -8.60 18.59
N LEU A 257 -4.33 -8.28 17.76
CA LEU A 257 -5.73 -8.36 18.18
C LEU A 257 -6.24 -9.80 18.10
N ASP A 258 -7.15 -10.15 19.01
CA ASP A 258 -7.85 -11.42 19.00
C ASP A 258 -8.86 -11.46 17.84
N LEU A 259 -8.76 -12.49 17.01
CA LEU A 259 -9.63 -12.75 15.86
C LEU A 259 -10.58 -13.94 16.10
N SER A 260 -10.69 -14.46 17.32
CA SER A 260 -11.50 -15.65 17.64
C SER A 260 -12.97 -15.50 17.26
N PHE A 261 -13.50 -14.27 17.23
CA PHE A 261 -14.86 -13.96 16.79
C PHE A 261 -15.16 -14.35 15.33
N LEU A 262 -14.12 -14.48 14.47
CA LEU A 262 -14.29 -14.91 13.08
C LEU A 262 -14.66 -16.40 12.98
N SER A 263 -14.28 -17.21 13.96
CA SER A 263 -14.53 -18.66 13.98
C SER A 263 -15.96 -19.00 14.41
N SER A 264 -16.63 -18.12 15.16
CA SER A 264 -18.01 -18.34 15.63
C SER A 264 -19.05 -18.29 14.49
N ASP A 265 -18.80 -17.52 13.44
CA ASP A 265 -19.70 -17.41 12.28
C ASP A 265 -19.62 -18.61 11.32
N ALA A 266 -18.51 -19.35 11.34
CA ALA A 266 -18.34 -20.56 10.53
C ALA A 266 -19.14 -21.74 11.10
N ALA A 267 -19.51 -21.69 12.38
CA ALA A 267 -20.29 -22.72 13.06
C ALA A 267 -21.83 -22.50 12.99
N GLU A 268 -22.25 -21.29 12.56
CA GLU A 268 -23.66 -20.92 12.43
C GLU A 268 -24.18 -20.90 10.97
N ARG A 269 -23.35 -21.26 9.99
CA ARG A 269 -23.71 -21.43 8.57
C ARG A 269 -23.58 -22.88 8.15
#